data_1d84491bc61f8a2a25c41828c3fce46f
#
_entry.id   1d84491bc61f8a2a25c41828c3fce46f
#
_cell.length_a   1.000
_cell.length_b   1.000
_cell.length_c   1.000
_cell.angle_alpha   90.00
_cell.angle_beta   90.00
_cell.angle_gamma   90.00
#
_symmetry.space_group_name_H-M   'P 1'
#
loop_
_entity.id
_entity.type
_entity.pdbx_description
1 polymer ?
#
loop_
_entity_poly.entity_id
_entity_poly.type
_entity_poly.pdbx_seq_one_letter_code
_entity_poly.pdbx_strand_id
1 'polypeptide(L)'
;SYILAIAEQRAAQLDRAMANLSPGRKIGEILTATEGLADVQEDLLVQDTEIPPEFRDVFIEESEEMVAELGRLTMDWLQDPNNSDVLRDIRRHFHTFKGNGRAVGANILGELGWAAQDMLDRSLDGELAPDAHVQTLVNEVVSALPDLVRSYSNATGPDVGRIRQLTNACFSLAASGDTGAPADNLAATSTLTH
;
A
#
# COMPACT_ATOMS: atom_id res chain seq x y z
N SER A 1 -10.43 1.39 -24.03
CA SER A 1 -9.60 1.79 -23.21
C SER A 1 -8.33 0.99 -23.12
N TYR A 2 -7.24 1.57 -23.62
CA TYR A 2 -5.95 0.91 -23.83
C TYR A 2 -5.27 0.52 -22.51
N ILE A 3 -5.39 1.36 -21.47
CA ILE A 3 -4.86 1.11 -20.12
C ILE A 3 -5.51 -0.12 -19.46
N LEU A 4 -6.81 -0.30 -19.69
CA LEU A 4 -7.53 -1.47 -19.19
C LEU A 4 -7.03 -2.77 -19.84
N ALA A 5 -6.72 -2.73 -21.13
CA ALA A 5 -6.20 -3.88 -21.86
C ALA A 5 -4.79 -4.30 -21.39
N ILE A 6 -3.92 -3.31 -21.06
CA ILE A 6 -2.58 -3.60 -20.49
C ILE A 6 -2.70 -4.18 -19.08
N ALA A 7 -3.60 -3.65 -18.26
CA ALA A 7 -3.85 -4.16 -16.92
C ALA A 7 -4.39 -5.61 -16.96
N GLU A 8 -5.30 -5.93 -17.87
CA GLU A 8 -5.84 -7.28 -18.09
C GLU A 8 -4.76 -8.24 -18.61
N GLN A 9 -3.91 -7.79 -19.51
CA GLN A 9 -2.83 -8.61 -20.06
C GLN A 9 -1.76 -8.94 -19.01
N ARG A 10 -1.45 -8.02 -18.09
CA ARG A 10 -0.53 -8.26 -16.98
C ARG A 10 -1.13 -9.10 -15.87
N ALA A 11 -2.41 -8.93 -15.55
CA ALA A 11 -3.12 -9.82 -14.62
C ALA A 11 -3.06 -11.27 -15.13
N ALA A 12 -3.29 -11.49 -16.42
CA ALA A 12 -3.19 -12.81 -17.05
C ALA A 12 -1.76 -13.38 -17.06
N GLN A 13 -0.71 -12.54 -17.11
CA GLN A 13 0.67 -12.99 -16.99
C GLN A 13 1.03 -13.38 -15.54
N LEU A 14 0.55 -12.62 -14.55
CA LEU A 14 0.71 -12.97 -13.12
C LEU A 14 0.02 -14.29 -12.78
N ASP A 15 -1.21 -14.48 -13.26
CA ASP A 15 -1.97 -15.72 -13.05
C ASP A 15 -1.26 -16.94 -13.66
N ARG A 16 -0.63 -16.79 -14.83
CA ARG A 16 0.18 -17.86 -15.44
C ARG A 16 1.46 -18.14 -14.67
N ALA A 17 2.11 -17.11 -14.12
CA ALA A 17 3.30 -17.27 -13.29
C ALA A 17 2.97 -17.97 -11.97
N MET A 18 1.82 -17.66 -11.37
CA MET A 18 1.34 -18.30 -10.14
C MET A 18 0.86 -19.73 -10.38
N ALA A 19 0.26 -20.02 -11.53
CA ALA A 19 -0.18 -21.38 -11.90
C ALA A 19 1.00 -22.36 -12.13
N ASN A 20 2.19 -21.85 -12.43
CA ASN A 20 3.40 -22.67 -12.58
C ASN A 20 4.13 -22.94 -11.25
N LEU A 21 3.66 -22.40 -10.13
CA LEU A 21 4.13 -22.73 -8.79
C LEU A 21 3.43 -24.01 -8.32
N SER A 22 4.03 -25.17 -8.58
CA SER A 22 3.50 -26.47 -8.16
C SER A 22 3.29 -26.54 -6.65
N PRO A 23 2.11 -27.02 -6.17
CA PRO A 23 1.88 -27.24 -4.74
C PRO A 23 2.71 -28.43 -4.26
N GLY A 24 3.79 -28.18 -3.53
CA GLY A 24 4.63 -29.24 -2.96
C GLY A 24 6.02 -28.85 -2.52
N ARG A 25 6.46 -27.62 -2.65
CA ARG A 25 7.79 -27.21 -2.18
C ARG A 25 7.82 -27.04 -0.65
N LYS A 26 8.79 -27.73 -0.02
CA LYS A 26 8.99 -27.71 1.43
C LYS A 26 9.43 -26.33 1.92
N ILE A 27 9.01 -25.96 3.12
CA ILE A 27 9.27 -24.66 3.78
C ILE A 27 10.74 -24.21 3.73
N GLY A 28 11.70 -25.15 3.69
CA GLY A 28 13.14 -24.84 3.56
C GLY A 28 13.55 -24.26 2.19
N GLU A 29 12.81 -24.55 1.12
CA GLU A 29 13.06 -23.97 -0.21
C GLU A 29 12.44 -22.57 -0.35
N ILE A 30 11.46 -22.25 0.50
CA ILE A 30 10.85 -20.91 0.55
C ILE A 30 11.79 -19.92 1.23
N LEU A 31 12.57 -20.35 2.23
CA LEU A 31 13.54 -19.49 2.93
C LEU A 31 14.77 -19.14 2.06
N THR A 32 15.21 -20.06 1.20
CA THR A 32 16.27 -19.76 0.21
C THR A 32 15.76 -18.94 -0.97
N ALA A 33 14.46 -19.00 -1.27
CA ALA A 33 13.83 -18.16 -2.28
C ALA A 33 13.65 -16.70 -1.79
N THR A 34 13.61 -16.46 -0.46
CA THR A 34 13.54 -15.09 0.10
C THR A 34 14.88 -14.35 0.01
N GLU A 35 16.01 -15.03 -0.02
CA GLU A 35 17.30 -14.40 -0.32
C GLU A 35 17.42 -14.01 -1.80
N GLY A 36 16.79 -14.74 -2.72
CA GLY A 36 16.68 -14.37 -4.14
C GLY A 36 15.62 -13.28 -4.42
N LEU A 37 14.68 -13.02 -3.50
CA LEU A 37 13.69 -11.96 -3.65
C LEU A 37 14.28 -10.56 -3.37
N ALA A 38 15.41 -10.46 -2.68
CA ALA A 38 16.12 -9.20 -2.51
C ALA A 38 16.72 -8.71 -3.84
N ASP A 39 17.25 -9.62 -4.66
CA ASP A 39 17.79 -9.32 -6.00
C ASP A 39 16.67 -9.08 -7.03
N VAL A 40 15.54 -9.80 -6.92
CA VAL A 40 14.38 -9.59 -7.80
C VAL A 40 13.67 -8.25 -7.53
N GLN A 41 13.80 -7.68 -6.33
CA GLN A 41 13.25 -6.36 -6.03
C GLN A 41 14.07 -5.20 -6.62
N GLU A 42 15.36 -5.38 -6.91
CA GLU A 42 16.14 -4.40 -7.67
C GLU A 42 15.76 -4.42 -9.16
N ASP A 43 15.45 -5.59 -9.73
CA ASP A 43 14.97 -5.71 -11.11
C ASP A 43 13.53 -5.15 -11.31
N LEU A 44 12.72 -5.06 -10.25
CA LEU A 44 11.40 -4.40 -10.30
C LEU A 44 11.50 -2.86 -10.42
N LEU A 45 12.68 -2.29 -10.21
CA LEU A 45 13.00 -0.89 -10.47
C LEU A 45 13.39 -0.64 -11.94
N VAL A 46 13.59 -1.69 -12.73
CA VAL A 46 13.84 -1.56 -14.17
C VAL A 46 12.58 -0.99 -14.81
N GLN A 47 12.71 0.24 -15.26
CA GLN A 47 11.68 0.91 -16.07
C GLN A 47 11.34 -0.02 -17.23
N ASP A 48 10.09 -0.42 -17.31
CA ASP A 48 9.58 -1.13 -18.45
C ASP A 48 9.64 -0.17 -19.65
N THR A 49 10.66 -0.35 -20.49
CA THR A 49 10.97 0.52 -21.61
C THR A 49 9.90 0.48 -22.71
N GLU A 50 8.84 -0.29 -22.53
CA GLU A 50 7.73 -0.43 -23.46
C GLU A 50 6.56 0.53 -23.19
N ILE A 51 6.61 1.33 -22.10
CA ILE A 51 5.53 2.28 -21.80
C ILE A 51 5.77 3.55 -22.63
N PRO A 52 4.81 3.93 -23.51
CA PRO A 52 4.93 5.16 -24.27
C PRO A 52 5.11 6.39 -23.37
N PRO A 53 6.03 7.32 -23.70
CA PRO A 53 6.33 8.49 -22.88
C PRO A 53 5.10 9.32 -22.53
N GLU A 54 4.15 9.46 -23.44
CA GLU A 54 2.91 10.20 -23.24
C GLU A 54 2.04 9.65 -22.10
N PHE A 55 2.03 8.33 -21.86
CA PHE A 55 1.30 7.75 -20.73
C PHE A 55 2.00 8.00 -19.39
N ARG A 56 3.33 8.04 -19.44
CA ARG A 56 4.14 8.37 -18.29
C ARG A 56 3.95 9.82 -17.88
N ASP A 57 3.92 10.74 -18.84
CA ASP A 57 3.76 12.17 -18.61
C ASP A 57 2.37 12.48 -18.03
N VAL A 58 1.31 11.87 -18.56
CA VAL A 58 -0.05 11.97 -18.02
C VAL A 58 -0.12 11.42 -16.61
N PHE A 59 0.52 10.26 -16.34
CA PHE A 59 0.55 9.68 -15.00
C PHE A 59 1.24 10.59 -13.99
N ILE A 60 2.33 11.24 -14.37
CA ILE A 60 3.06 12.18 -13.50
C ILE A 60 2.16 13.36 -13.15
N GLU A 61 1.54 14.00 -14.14
CA GLU A 61 0.64 15.14 -13.95
C GLU A 61 -0.53 14.78 -13.04
N GLU A 62 -1.24 13.68 -13.30
CA GLU A 62 -2.32 13.17 -12.47
C GLU A 62 -1.85 12.83 -11.03
N SER A 63 -0.65 12.29 -10.90
CA SER A 63 -0.07 11.94 -9.59
C SER A 63 0.25 13.17 -8.77
N GLU A 64 0.75 14.24 -9.36
CA GLU A 64 1.02 15.51 -8.67
C GLU A 64 -0.28 16.13 -8.14
N GLU A 65 -1.35 16.12 -8.93
CA GLU A 65 -2.67 16.58 -8.49
C GLU A 65 -3.23 15.71 -7.35
N MET A 66 -3.13 14.39 -7.47
CA MET A 66 -3.57 13.47 -6.42
C MET A 66 -2.80 13.64 -5.13
N VAL A 67 -1.49 13.88 -5.18
CA VAL A 67 -0.65 14.13 -4.00
C VAL A 67 -1.08 15.41 -3.29
N ALA A 68 -1.36 16.48 -4.03
CA ALA A 68 -1.83 17.73 -3.46
C ALA A 68 -3.20 17.55 -2.76
N GLU A 69 -4.12 16.84 -3.39
CA GLU A 69 -5.43 16.57 -2.80
C GLU A 69 -5.35 15.65 -1.59
N LEU A 70 -4.51 14.60 -1.65
CA LEU A 70 -4.24 13.73 -0.48
C LEU A 70 -3.69 14.52 0.70
N GLY A 71 -2.79 15.47 0.46
CA GLY A 71 -2.27 16.35 1.50
C GLY A 71 -3.39 17.12 2.18
N ARG A 72 -4.30 17.73 1.41
CA ARG A 72 -5.46 18.46 1.92
C ARG A 72 -6.41 17.54 2.70
N LEU A 73 -6.81 16.43 2.12
CA LEU A 73 -7.71 15.45 2.76
C LEU A 73 -7.13 14.89 4.07
N THR A 74 -5.82 14.62 4.08
CA THR A 74 -5.14 14.13 5.29
C THR A 74 -5.19 15.18 6.41
N MET A 75 -4.96 16.45 6.10
CA MET A 75 -5.07 17.54 7.08
C MET A 75 -6.49 17.67 7.63
N ASP A 76 -7.51 17.56 6.78
CA ASP A 76 -8.92 17.59 7.18
C ASP A 76 -9.25 16.38 8.08
N TRP A 77 -8.81 15.19 7.71
CA TRP A 77 -9.04 13.98 8.49
C TRP A 77 -8.33 13.99 9.85
N LEU A 78 -7.12 14.53 9.95
CA LEU A 78 -6.40 14.66 11.23
C LEU A 78 -7.13 15.57 12.23
N GLN A 79 -7.98 16.50 11.77
CA GLN A 79 -8.82 17.34 12.63
C GLN A 79 -10.06 16.58 13.13
N ASP A 80 -10.60 15.66 12.32
CA ASP A 80 -11.73 14.81 12.67
C ASP A 80 -11.50 13.37 12.19
N PRO A 81 -10.75 12.56 12.96
CA PRO A 81 -10.41 11.19 12.58
C PRO A 81 -11.61 10.24 12.43
N ASN A 82 -12.76 10.61 12.98
CA ASN A 82 -13.98 9.82 12.85
C ASN A 82 -14.75 10.13 11.54
N ASN A 83 -14.31 11.09 10.75
CA ASN A 83 -14.92 11.42 9.48
C ASN A 83 -14.60 10.33 8.44
N SER A 84 -15.47 9.33 8.37
CA SER A 84 -15.33 8.20 7.46
C SER A 84 -15.46 8.57 5.99
N ASP A 85 -16.09 9.70 5.65
CA ASP A 85 -16.23 10.13 4.26
C ASP A 85 -14.88 10.65 3.73
N VAL A 86 -14.20 11.48 4.51
CA VAL A 86 -12.84 11.93 4.17
C VAL A 86 -11.89 10.73 4.09
N LEU A 87 -12.01 9.77 5.01
CA LEU A 87 -11.17 8.57 4.99
C LEU A 87 -11.41 7.72 3.74
N ARG A 88 -12.66 7.61 3.25
CA ARG A 88 -12.99 6.95 1.98
C ARG A 88 -12.36 7.65 0.79
N ASP A 89 -12.32 8.98 0.79
CA ASP A 89 -11.69 9.74 -0.29
C ASP A 89 -10.17 9.54 -0.29
N ILE A 90 -9.51 9.57 0.87
CA ILE A 90 -8.08 9.23 1.01
C ILE A 90 -7.82 7.82 0.48
N ARG A 91 -8.61 6.84 0.90
CA ARG A 91 -8.51 5.44 0.44
C ARG A 91 -8.67 5.31 -1.08
N ARG A 92 -9.59 6.08 -1.68
CA ARG A 92 -9.81 6.09 -3.14
C ARG A 92 -8.58 6.55 -3.90
N HIS A 93 -7.88 7.57 -3.44
CA HIS A 93 -6.64 8.02 -4.06
C HIS A 93 -5.54 6.96 -3.99
N PHE A 94 -5.38 6.27 -2.86
CA PHE A 94 -4.43 5.17 -2.75
C PHE A 94 -4.79 3.99 -3.67
N HIS A 95 -6.08 3.69 -3.84
CA HIS A 95 -6.54 2.71 -4.82
C HIS A 95 -6.13 3.09 -6.25
N THR A 96 -6.23 4.36 -6.59
CA THR A 96 -5.81 4.89 -7.90
C THR A 96 -4.29 4.77 -8.07
N PHE A 97 -3.49 5.13 -7.07
CA PHE A 97 -2.03 4.93 -7.12
C PHE A 97 -1.64 3.46 -7.30
N LYS A 98 -2.31 2.53 -6.62
CA LYS A 98 -2.11 1.09 -6.79
C LYS A 98 -2.31 0.66 -8.25
N GLY A 99 -3.42 1.07 -8.85
CA GLY A 99 -3.78 0.69 -10.22
C GLY A 99 -2.89 1.36 -11.27
N ASN A 100 -2.84 2.68 -11.25
CA ASN A 100 -2.13 3.48 -12.25
C ASN A 100 -0.61 3.31 -12.13
N GLY A 101 -0.07 3.28 -10.91
CA GLY A 101 1.36 3.10 -10.70
C GLY A 101 1.89 1.80 -11.30
N ARG A 102 1.17 0.71 -11.10
CA ARG A 102 1.53 -0.60 -11.69
C ARG A 102 1.41 -0.59 -13.21
N ALA A 103 0.42 0.11 -13.77
CA ALA A 103 0.21 0.19 -15.21
C ALA A 103 1.35 0.91 -15.95
N VAL A 104 2.03 1.84 -15.30
CA VAL A 104 3.13 2.62 -15.88
C VAL A 104 4.51 2.22 -15.34
N GLY A 105 4.63 1.09 -14.66
CA GLY A 105 5.89 0.61 -14.11
C GLY A 105 6.39 1.35 -12.87
N ALA A 106 5.60 2.25 -12.27
CA ALA A 106 5.86 2.88 -10.98
C ALA A 106 5.51 1.91 -9.83
N ASN A 107 6.15 0.73 -9.81
CA ASN A 107 5.78 -0.39 -8.97
C ASN A 107 5.87 -0.07 -7.48
N ILE A 108 6.91 0.66 -7.05
CA ILE A 108 7.10 1.07 -5.65
C ILE A 108 5.94 1.96 -5.18
N LEU A 109 5.52 2.91 -6.02
CA LEU A 109 4.39 3.77 -5.74
C LEU A 109 3.08 2.95 -5.68
N GLY A 110 2.90 2.02 -6.61
CA GLY A 110 1.75 1.12 -6.65
C GLY A 110 1.67 0.20 -5.43
N GLU A 111 2.81 -0.26 -4.92
CA GLU A 111 2.88 -1.13 -3.74
C GLU A 111 2.61 -0.38 -2.44
N LEU A 112 3.17 0.82 -2.28
CA LEU A 112 2.86 1.70 -1.17
C LEU A 112 1.37 2.08 -1.17
N GLY A 113 0.81 2.40 -2.35
CA GLY A 113 -0.62 2.66 -2.52
C GLY A 113 -1.49 1.48 -2.11
N TRP A 114 -1.06 0.25 -2.44
CA TRP A 114 -1.76 -0.95 -2.01
C TRP A 114 -1.73 -1.13 -0.49
N ALA A 115 -0.56 -1.02 0.12
CA ALA A 115 -0.41 -1.20 1.56
C ALA A 115 -1.23 -0.17 2.36
N ALA A 116 -1.19 1.11 1.93
CA ALA A 116 -1.99 2.16 2.53
C ALA A 116 -3.49 1.92 2.34
N GLN A 117 -3.93 1.50 1.14
CA GLN A 117 -5.32 1.14 0.88
C GLN A 117 -5.79 0.02 1.81
N ASP A 118 -5.02 -1.07 1.94
CA ASP A 118 -5.37 -2.23 2.76
C ASP A 118 -5.54 -1.85 4.23
N MET A 119 -4.63 -1.04 4.77
CA MET A 119 -4.73 -0.51 6.13
C MET A 119 -5.99 0.36 6.33
N LEU A 120 -6.31 1.21 5.35
CA LEU A 120 -7.49 2.09 5.42
C LEU A 120 -8.80 1.32 5.23
N ASP A 121 -8.81 0.26 4.44
CA ASP A 121 -9.96 -0.64 4.32
C ASP A 121 -10.30 -1.24 5.69
N ARG A 122 -9.31 -1.73 6.46
CA ARG A 122 -9.49 -2.22 7.83
C ARG A 122 -10.04 -1.15 8.78
N SER A 123 -9.60 0.09 8.63
CA SER A 123 -10.13 1.19 9.43
C SER A 123 -11.59 1.52 9.08
N LEU A 124 -11.95 1.49 7.81
CA LEU A 124 -13.32 1.72 7.34
C LEU A 124 -14.28 0.59 7.74
N ASP A 125 -13.79 -0.64 7.81
CA ASP A 125 -14.54 -1.82 8.24
C ASP A 125 -14.67 -1.91 9.79
N GLY A 126 -14.01 -1.01 10.52
CA GLY A 126 -14.02 -0.97 11.97
C GLY A 126 -13.13 -2.00 12.65
N GLU A 127 -12.29 -2.69 11.89
CA GLU A 127 -11.33 -3.69 12.40
C GLU A 127 -10.07 -3.02 12.95
N LEU A 128 -9.73 -1.83 12.47
CA LEU A 128 -8.59 -1.03 12.92
C LEU A 128 -9.07 0.36 13.35
N ALA A 129 -8.83 0.73 14.61
CA ALA A 129 -9.19 2.06 15.10
C ALA A 129 -8.33 3.14 14.40
N PRO A 130 -8.91 4.27 13.94
CA PRO A 130 -8.18 5.39 13.36
C PRO A 130 -7.46 6.21 14.47
N ASP A 131 -6.66 5.54 15.28
CA ASP A 131 -5.93 6.11 16.40
C ASP A 131 -4.71 6.96 15.96
N ALA A 132 -3.98 7.48 16.92
CA ALA A 132 -2.81 8.32 16.66
C ALA A 132 -1.72 7.59 15.85
N HIS A 133 -1.66 6.25 15.94
CA HIS A 133 -0.69 5.44 15.21
C HIS A 133 -1.03 5.39 13.72
N VAL A 134 -2.29 5.07 13.39
CA VAL A 134 -2.81 5.08 12.02
C VAL A 134 -2.70 6.48 11.42
N GLN A 135 -3.09 7.52 12.18
CA GLN A 135 -3.01 8.92 11.74
C GLN A 135 -1.58 9.32 11.40
N THR A 136 -0.63 9.00 12.27
CA THR A 136 0.78 9.30 12.05
C THR A 136 1.28 8.61 10.79
N LEU A 137 0.98 7.32 10.63
CA LEU A 137 1.44 6.56 9.46
C LEU A 137 0.83 7.06 8.15
N VAL A 138 -0.45 7.40 8.12
CA VAL A 138 -1.08 8.00 6.92
C VAL A 138 -0.38 9.31 6.57
N ASN A 139 -0.13 10.17 7.55
CA ASN A 139 0.57 11.43 7.32
C ASN A 139 2.01 11.23 6.82
N GLU A 140 2.74 10.25 7.34
CA GLU A 140 4.09 9.92 6.87
C GLU A 140 4.09 9.38 5.44
N VAL A 141 3.14 8.49 5.10
CA VAL A 141 2.97 7.97 3.75
C VAL A 141 2.67 9.10 2.77
N VAL A 142 1.68 9.94 3.07
CA VAL A 142 1.30 11.08 2.21
C VAL A 142 2.46 12.05 2.05
N SER A 143 3.22 12.31 3.12
CA SER A 143 4.41 13.19 3.08
C SER A 143 5.56 12.63 2.22
N ALA A 144 5.63 11.32 2.01
CA ALA A 144 6.65 10.69 1.18
C ALA A 144 6.27 10.68 -0.32
N LEU A 145 4.99 10.82 -0.67
CA LEU A 145 4.52 10.73 -2.05
C LEU A 145 5.13 11.77 -3.01
N PRO A 146 5.30 13.06 -2.64
CA PRO A 146 5.89 14.05 -3.54
C PRO A 146 7.28 13.66 -4.03
N ASP A 147 8.13 13.17 -3.12
CA ASP A 147 9.49 12.75 -3.46
C ASP A 147 9.48 11.46 -4.30
N LEU A 148 8.56 10.55 -4.03
CA LEU A 148 8.41 9.31 -4.77
C LEU A 148 7.94 9.57 -6.21
N VAL A 149 6.97 10.43 -6.43
CA VAL A 149 6.51 10.86 -7.76
C VAL A 149 7.64 11.57 -8.51
N ARG A 150 8.37 12.47 -7.84
CA ARG A 150 9.52 13.18 -8.41
C ARG A 150 10.64 12.22 -8.81
N SER A 151 10.94 11.22 -7.99
CA SER A 151 11.94 10.22 -8.28
C SER A 151 11.56 9.41 -9.53
N TYR A 152 10.30 9.04 -9.67
CA TYR A 152 9.79 8.39 -10.87
C TYR A 152 9.87 9.30 -12.11
N SER A 153 9.47 10.58 -11.98
CA SER A 153 9.55 11.58 -13.06
C SER A 153 10.97 11.76 -13.57
N ASN A 154 11.94 11.88 -12.65
CA ASN A 154 13.35 12.14 -13.00
C ASN A 154 14.14 10.86 -13.30
N ALA A 155 13.53 9.70 -13.28
CA ALA A 155 14.21 8.39 -13.38
C ALA A 155 15.36 8.24 -12.37
N THR A 156 15.20 8.83 -11.17
CA THR A 156 16.14 8.71 -10.05
C THR A 156 15.63 7.66 -9.08
N GLY A 157 16.54 6.97 -8.40
CA GLY A 157 16.15 6.01 -7.36
C GLY A 157 15.50 6.74 -6.16
N PRO A 158 14.31 6.30 -5.70
CA PRO A 158 13.72 6.79 -4.47
C PRO A 158 14.51 6.29 -3.25
N ASP A 159 14.24 6.84 -2.07
CA ASP A 159 14.68 6.23 -0.80
C ASP A 159 13.90 4.92 -0.55
N VAL A 160 14.36 3.85 -1.19
CA VAL A 160 13.73 2.52 -1.13
C VAL A 160 13.63 2.02 0.30
N GLY A 161 14.62 2.30 1.15
CA GLY A 161 14.65 1.91 2.55
C GLY A 161 13.47 2.49 3.33
N ARG A 162 13.26 3.80 3.21
CA ARG A 162 12.15 4.51 3.86
C ARG A 162 10.81 4.04 3.31
N ILE A 163 10.65 3.94 2.00
CA ILE A 163 9.39 3.51 1.40
C ILE A 163 9.03 2.08 1.80
N ARG A 164 10.01 1.17 1.85
CA ARG A 164 9.80 -0.19 2.34
C ARG A 164 9.37 -0.23 3.81
N GLN A 165 9.95 0.62 4.66
CA GLN A 165 9.52 0.73 6.07
C GLN A 165 8.06 1.17 6.18
N LEU A 166 7.65 2.20 5.43
CA LEU A 166 6.26 2.68 5.40
C LEU A 166 5.31 1.60 4.88
N THR A 167 5.65 0.94 3.79
CA THR A 167 4.87 -0.15 3.20
C THR A 167 4.67 -1.29 4.21
N ASN A 168 5.74 -1.74 4.87
CA ASN A 168 5.68 -2.79 5.87
C ASN A 168 4.88 -2.37 7.11
N ALA A 169 4.99 -1.11 7.54
CA ALA A 169 4.23 -0.59 8.66
C ALA A 169 2.72 -0.59 8.36
N CYS A 170 2.31 -0.20 7.14
CA CYS A 170 0.91 -0.27 6.72
C CYS A 170 0.38 -1.71 6.75
N PHE A 171 1.10 -2.67 6.19
CA PHE A 171 0.69 -4.08 6.22
C PHE A 171 0.67 -4.66 7.64
N SER A 172 1.61 -4.26 8.49
CA SER A 172 1.65 -4.72 9.88
C SER A 172 0.44 -4.21 10.68
N LEU A 173 0.04 -2.96 10.49
CA LEU A 173 -1.17 -2.42 11.11
C LEU A 173 -2.44 -3.07 10.56
N ALA A 174 -2.53 -3.28 9.24
CA ALA A 174 -3.64 -4.00 8.63
C ALA A 174 -3.80 -5.42 9.23
N ALA A 175 -2.68 -6.14 9.41
CA ALA A 175 -2.69 -7.47 9.99
C ALA A 175 -3.05 -7.47 11.49
N SER A 176 -2.74 -6.41 12.25
CA SER A 176 -3.07 -6.34 13.68
C SER A 176 -4.55 -6.08 13.93
N GLY A 177 -5.27 -5.47 12.98
CA GLY A 177 -6.72 -5.32 13.04
C GLY A 177 -7.47 -6.65 13.04
N ASP A 178 -6.92 -7.68 12.42
CA ASP A 178 -7.52 -9.03 12.36
C ASP A 178 -7.42 -9.81 13.69
N THR A 179 -6.69 -9.29 14.70
CA THR A 179 -6.53 -9.94 16.02
C THR A 179 -7.51 -9.44 17.09
N GLY A 180 -8.62 -8.82 16.71
CA GLY A 180 -9.69 -8.38 17.60
C GLY A 180 -10.43 -9.54 18.27
N ALA A 181 -9.74 -10.31 19.11
CA ALA A 181 -10.41 -11.13 20.10
C ALA A 181 -10.87 -10.24 21.26
N PRO A 182 -12.12 -10.38 21.75
CA PRO A 182 -12.64 -9.54 22.81
C PRO A 182 -11.85 -9.77 24.09
N ALA A 183 -11.23 -8.72 24.60
CA ALA A 183 -10.77 -8.68 25.98
C ALA A 183 -11.98 -8.53 26.90
N ASP A 184 -12.77 -9.60 27.03
CA ASP A 184 -13.79 -9.72 28.03
C ASP A 184 -13.54 -11.01 28.80
N ASN A 185 -13.09 -10.87 30.04
CA ASN A 185 -13.39 -11.67 31.24
C ASN A 185 -12.18 -11.79 32.17
N LEU A 186 -11.90 -10.72 32.91
CA LEU A 186 -11.18 -10.87 34.16
C LEU A 186 -11.64 -9.81 35.19
N ALA A 187 -12.95 -9.81 35.48
CA ALA A 187 -13.44 -9.12 36.69
C ALA A 187 -14.71 -9.75 37.17
N ALA A 188 -14.62 -10.94 37.76
CA ALA A 188 -15.64 -11.41 38.70
C ALA A 188 -15.16 -12.68 39.39
N THR A 189 -14.31 -12.57 40.40
CA THR A 189 -14.34 -13.48 41.56
C THR A 189 -13.50 -12.88 42.70
N SER A 190 -14.12 -12.03 43.47
CA SER A 190 -13.71 -11.84 44.85
C SER A 190 -14.84 -11.19 45.65
N THR A 191 -15.80 -11.99 46.02
CA THR A 191 -16.61 -11.75 47.19
C THR A 191 -16.98 -13.10 47.72
N LEU A 192 -16.46 -13.41 48.89
CA LEU A 192 -17.14 -14.01 50.01
C LEU A 192 -16.09 -14.56 50.98
N THR A 193 -15.91 -13.95 52.07
CA THR A 193 -16.11 -14.54 53.37
C THR A 193 -15.74 -13.56 54.46
N HIS A 194 -16.58 -13.21 55.21
CA HIS A 194 -17.04 -13.07 56.57
C HIS A 194 -17.51 -11.70 56.92
#